data_5d53c151d150630cbe02311a84c2f583
#
_entry.id   5d53c151d150630cbe02311a84c2f583
#
_cell.length_a   1.000
_cell.length_b   1.000
_cell.length_c   1.000
_cell.angle_alpha   90.00
_cell.angle_beta   90.00
_cell.angle_gamma   90.00
#
_symmetry.space_group_name_H-M   'P 1'
#
loop_
_entity.id
_entity.type
_entity.pdbx_description
1 polymer ?
#
loop_
_entity_poly.entity_id
_entity_poly.type
_entity_poly.pdbx_seq_one_letter_code
_entity_poly.pdbx_strand_id
1 'polypeptide(L)'
;EYLLENCKVDIPEDYLTARVNDYEKQYVQNYCDGDASKLEDYVSSQYNMTLDEVRQEWKSGMEKNISMEFITGAIAAKEGTELDEDGFSSYVQTLMSNNSLSSEDDLYKNYGYGDAAYGEKYLRQVYVDNLALQSVKDNADVTVEAPAETESTEGTESAEPQEAVDAAETETAN
;
A
#
# COMPACT_ATOMS: atom_id res chain seq x y z
N GLU A 1 -8.98 8.05 -1.74
CA GLU A 1 -10.38 7.63 -1.81
C GLU A 1 -11.17 8.51 -2.78
N TYR A 2 -11.24 9.83 -2.59
CA TYR A 2 -11.96 10.76 -3.46
C TYR A 2 -11.66 10.61 -4.96
N LEU A 3 -10.40 10.44 -5.35
CA LEU A 3 -10.01 10.24 -6.76
C LEU A 3 -10.56 8.94 -7.34
N LEU A 4 -10.51 7.85 -6.59
CA LEU A 4 -11.05 6.56 -7.03
C LEU A 4 -12.58 6.57 -7.16
N GLU A 5 -13.28 7.35 -6.34
CA GLU A 5 -14.73 7.47 -6.39
C GLU A 5 -15.23 8.39 -7.52
N ASN A 6 -14.43 9.39 -7.88
CA ASN A 6 -14.84 10.44 -8.82
C ASN A 6 -14.20 10.34 -10.21
N CYS A 7 -13.19 9.50 -10.39
CA CYS A 7 -12.57 9.24 -11.68
C CYS A 7 -12.99 7.87 -12.23
N LYS A 8 -13.27 7.81 -13.53
CA LYS A 8 -13.51 6.55 -14.22
C LYS A 8 -12.25 6.12 -14.93
N VAL A 9 -11.81 4.90 -14.64
CA VAL A 9 -10.70 4.25 -15.32
C VAL A 9 -11.23 2.98 -15.98
N ASP A 10 -10.95 2.81 -17.27
CA ASP A 10 -11.26 1.59 -18.03
C ASP A 10 -9.98 0.76 -18.13
N ILE A 11 -9.90 -0.28 -17.31
CA ILE A 11 -8.74 -1.17 -17.26
C ILE A 11 -8.98 -2.35 -18.21
N PRO A 12 -8.12 -2.56 -19.23
CA PRO A 12 -8.20 -3.73 -20.09
C PRO A 12 -8.12 -5.02 -19.27
N GLU A 13 -9.04 -5.95 -19.49
CA GLU A 13 -9.15 -7.20 -18.70
C GLU A 13 -7.89 -8.07 -18.82
N ASP A 14 -7.25 -8.11 -19.98
CA ASP A 14 -5.99 -8.81 -20.20
C ASP A 14 -4.84 -8.21 -19.40
N TYR A 15 -4.78 -6.89 -19.28
CA TYR A 15 -3.80 -6.20 -18.44
C TYR A 15 -4.01 -6.50 -16.95
N LEU A 16 -5.25 -6.39 -16.47
CA LEU A 16 -5.59 -6.72 -15.08
C LEU A 16 -5.24 -8.18 -14.76
N THR A 17 -5.63 -9.09 -15.64
CA THR A 17 -5.33 -10.52 -15.48
C THR A 17 -3.82 -10.79 -15.43
N ALA A 18 -3.04 -10.15 -16.29
CA ALA A 18 -1.58 -10.28 -16.26
C ALA A 18 -0.99 -9.81 -14.93
N ARG A 19 -1.43 -8.65 -14.43
CA ARG A 19 -0.97 -8.10 -13.14
C ARG A 19 -1.32 -9.00 -11.95
N VAL A 20 -2.53 -9.57 -11.93
CA VAL A 20 -2.95 -10.53 -10.89
C VAL A 20 -2.12 -11.81 -10.95
N ASN A 21 -1.87 -12.35 -12.15
CA ASN A 21 -1.04 -13.54 -12.31
C ASN A 21 0.41 -13.31 -11.87
N ASP A 22 0.98 -12.15 -12.13
CA ASP A 22 2.33 -11.84 -11.69
C ASP A 22 2.39 -11.66 -10.17
N TYR A 23 1.36 -11.07 -9.57
CA TYR A 23 1.23 -11.00 -8.12
C TYR A 23 1.12 -12.41 -7.49
N GLU A 24 0.29 -13.30 -8.04
CA GLU A 24 0.17 -14.70 -7.58
C GLU A 24 1.51 -15.43 -7.65
N LYS A 25 2.26 -15.29 -8.75
CA LYS A 25 3.59 -15.89 -8.88
C LYS A 25 4.55 -15.40 -7.80
N GLN A 26 4.58 -14.09 -7.53
CA GLN A 26 5.40 -13.53 -6.48
C GLN A 26 4.97 -14.04 -5.10
N TYR A 27 3.67 -14.15 -4.87
CA TYR A 27 3.11 -14.67 -3.64
C TYR A 27 3.55 -16.13 -3.40
N VAL A 28 3.45 -16.97 -4.43
CA VAL A 28 3.95 -18.36 -4.42
C VAL A 28 5.45 -18.41 -4.12
N GLN A 29 6.24 -17.54 -4.74
CA GLN A 29 7.68 -17.48 -4.50
C GLN A 29 8.01 -17.12 -3.06
N ASN A 30 7.28 -16.17 -2.47
CA ASN A 30 7.57 -15.65 -1.14
C ASN A 30 7.05 -16.54 0.01
N TYR A 31 5.92 -17.23 -0.21
CA TYR A 31 5.21 -17.94 0.86
C TYR A 31 5.05 -19.44 0.66
N CYS A 32 5.31 -19.94 -0.54
CA CYS A 32 5.15 -21.34 -0.90
C CYS A 32 6.44 -21.97 -1.42
N ASP A 33 7.62 -21.38 -1.17
CA ASP A 33 8.92 -21.83 -1.68
C ASP A 33 8.96 -21.99 -3.22
N GLY A 34 8.17 -21.22 -3.95
CA GLY A 34 8.02 -21.32 -5.40
C GLY A 34 7.15 -22.48 -5.88
N ASP A 35 6.52 -23.24 -5.00
CA ASP A 35 5.66 -24.37 -5.32
C ASP A 35 4.19 -23.98 -5.33
N ALA A 36 3.63 -23.76 -6.52
CA ALA A 36 2.24 -23.34 -6.69
C ALA A 36 1.21 -24.38 -6.16
N SER A 37 1.59 -25.65 -6.03
CA SER A 37 0.68 -26.68 -5.49
C SER A 37 0.37 -26.49 -3.99
N LYS A 38 1.21 -25.73 -3.29
CA LYS A 38 1.01 -25.42 -1.87
C LYS A 38 0.11 -24.20 -1.63
N LEU A 39 -0.23 -23.44 -2.67
CA LEU A 39 -0.90 -22.15 -2.52
C LEU A 39 -2.29 -22.29 -1.89
N GLU A 40 -3.08 -23.27 -2.33
CA GLU A 40 -4.45 -23.48 -1.80
C GLU A 40 -4.44 -23.81 -0.31
N ASP A 41 -3.59 -24.74 0.11
CA ASP A 41 -3.43 -25.10 1.52
C ASP A 41 -2.91 -23.91 2.34
N TYR A 42 -1.97 -23.14 1.79
CA TYR A 42 -1.42 -21.98 2.46
C TYR A 42 -2.50 -20.90 2.69
N VAL A 43 -3.23 -20.47 1.66
CA VAL A 43 -4.26 -19.43 1.80
C VAL A 43 -5.41 -19.90 2.69
N SER A 44 -5.81 -21.18 2.59
CA SER A 44 -6.83 -21.75 3.47
C SER A 44 -6.42 -21.71 4.94
N SER A 45 -5.17 -22.05 5.25
CA SER A 45 -4.66 -22.06 6.62
C SER A 45 -4.47 -20.64 7.19
N GLN A 46 -4.06 -19.67 6.36
CA GLN A 46 -3.76 -18.31 6.82
C GLN A 46 -4.99 -17.42 6.90
N TYR A 47 -5.91 -17.55 5.94
CA TYR A 47 -7.05 -16.63 5.79
C TYR A 47 -8.40 -17.28 6.02
N ASN A 48 -8.47 -18.62 6.16
CA ASN A 48 -9.70 -19.39 6.22
C ASN A 48 -10.62 -19.11 5.00
N MET A 49 -10.01 -18.94 3.83
CA MET A 49 -10.65 -18.67 2.55
C MET A 49 -10.21 -19.70 1.52
N THR A 50 -11.03 -19.90 0.50
CA THR A 50 -10.66 -20.66 -0.69
C THR A 50 -9.69 -19.86 -1.55
N LEU A 51 -8.93 -20.52 -2.40
CA LEU A 51 -8.02 -19.85 -3.34
C LEU A 51 -8.78 -18.93 -4.31
N ASP A 52 -9.99 -19.31 -4.72
CA ASP A 52 -10.81 -18.47 -5.62
C ASP A 52 -11.29 -17.19 -4.93
N GLU A 53 -11.66 -17.25 -3.64
CA GLU A 53 -12.02 -16.07 -2.86
C GLU A 53 -10.81 -15.13 -2.71
N VAL A 54 -9.64 -15.67 -2.39
CA VAL A 54 -8.41 -14.88 -2.28
C VAL A 54 -8.03 -14.24 -3.61
N ARG A 55 -8.18 -14.95 -4.74
CA ARG A 55 -7.96 -14.38 -6.07
C ARG A 55 -8.92 -13.23 -6.40
N GLN A 56 -10.18 -13.30 -5.95
CA GLN A 56 -11.12 -12.18 -6.11
C GLN A 56 -10.68 -10.96 -5.29
N GLU A 57 -10.21 -11.16 -4.06
CA GLU A 57 -9.64 -10.11 -3.24
C GLU A 57 -8.41 -9.47 -3.91
N TRP A 58 -7.50 -10.28 -4.42
CA TRP A 58 -6.33 -9.79 -5.16
C TRP A 58 -6.73 -9.00 -6.41
N LYS A 59 -7.70 -9.50 -7.17
CA LYS A 59 -8.21 -8.80 -8.35
C LYS A 59 -8.79 -7.44 -7.98
N SER A 60 -9.65 -7.39 -6.97
CA SER A 60 -10.26 -6.14 -6.48
C SER A 60 -9.21 -5.14 -5.97
N GLY A 61 -8.22 -5.61 -5.22
CA GLY A 61 -7.11 -4.76 -4.78
C GLY A 61 -6.27 -4.24 -5.93
N MET A 62 -6.00 -5.09 -6.92
CA MET A 62 -5.22 -4.74 -8.11
C MET A 62 -5.95 -3.72 -8.99
N GLU A 63 -7.28 -3.85 -9.16
CA GLU A 63 -8.10 -2.85 -9.87
C GLU A 63 -7.99 -1.46 -9.27
N LYS A 64 -8.02 -1.35 -7.94
CA LYS A 64 -7.85 -0.08 -7.22
C LYS A 64 -6.46 0.50 -7.43
N ASN A 65 -5.43 -0.34 -7.32
CA ASN A 65 -4.04 0.09 -7.50
C ASN A 65 -3.78 0.58 -8.92
N ILE A 66 -4.21 -0.18 -9.93
CA ILE A 66 -4.06 0.20 -11.35
C ILE A 66 -4.87 1.47 -11.65
N SER A 67 -6.10 1.58 -11.11
CA SER A 67 -6.90 2.80 -11.27
C SER A 67 -6.15 4.01 -10.72
N MET A 68 -5.55 3.90 -9.54
CA MET A 68 -4.77 4.98 -8.96
C MET A 68 -3.53 5.29 -9.81
N GLU A 69 -2.78 4.28 -10.28
CA GLU A 69 -1.64 4.47 -11.20
C GLU A 69 -2.05 5.27 -12.45
N PHE A 70 -3.18 4.95 -13.07
CA PHE A 70 -3.66 5.65 -14.27
C PHE A 70 -4.13 7.08 -13.98
N ILE A 71 -4.82 7.28 -12.84
CA ILE A 71 -5.28 8.61 -12.41
C ILE A 71 -4.07 9.51 -12.13
N THR A 72 -3.10 9.03 -11.35
CA THR A 72 -1.91 9.81 -11.00
C THR A 72 -1.03 10.08 -12.20
N GLY A 73 -0.84 9.10 -13.07
CA GLY A 73 -0.14 9.30 -14.34
C GLY A 73 -0.82 10.32 -15.26
N ALA A 74 -2.15 10.33 -15.31
CA ALA A 74 -2.90 11.33 -16.09
C ALA A 74 -2.78 12.74 -15.47
N ILE A 75 -2.76 12.86 -14.15
CA ILE A 75 -2.52 14.12 -13.43
C ILE A 75 -1.11 14.61 -13.74
N ALA A 76 -0.10 13.75 -13.57
CA ALA A 76 1.29 14.09 -13.86
C ALA A 76 1.47 14.61 -15.30
N ALA A 77 0.89 13.91 -16.27
CA ALA A 77 0.92 14.32 -17.68
C ALA A 77 0.22 15.66 -17.92
N LYS A 78 -0.93 15.91 -17.26
CA LYS A 78 -1.68 17.15 -17.41
C LYS A 78 -0.96 18.34 -16.78
N GLU A 79 -0.31 18.14 -15.64
CA GLU A 79 0.42 19.18 -14.91
C GLU A 79 1.83 19.38 -15.45
N GLY A 80 2.31 18.51 -16.36
CA GLY A 80 3.66 18.55 -16.87
C GLY A 80 4.70 18.21 -15.80
N THR A 81 4.34 17.33 -14.86
CA THR A 81 5.26 16.88 -13.81
C THR A 81 6.39 16.07 -14.44
N GLU A 82 7.61 16.57 -14.32
CA GLU A 82 8.81 15.92 -14.83
C GLU A 82 9.58 15.21 -13.71
N LEU A 83 10.36 14.20 -14.09
CA LEU A 83 11.26 13.51 -13.17
C LEU A 83 12.39 14.45 -12.75
N ASP A 84 12.51 14.70 -11.45
CA ASP A 84 13.68 15.33 -10.84
C ASP A 84 14.67 14.24 -10.42
N GLU A 85 15.80 14.15 -11.08
CA GLU A 85 16.81 13.10 -10.85
C GLU A 85 17.44 13.20 -9.45
N ASP A 86 17.66 14.40 -8.92
CA ASP A 86 18.24 14.59 -7.58
C ASP A 86 17.21 14.19 -6.50
N GLY A 87 15.97 14.58 -6.69
CA GLY A 87 14.86 14.16 -5.83
C GLY A 87 14.59 12.66 -5.91
N PHE A 88 14.66 12.08 -7.11
CA PHE A 88 14.53 10.62 -7.28
C PHE A 88 15.65 9.87 -6.56
N SER A 89 16.90 10.33 -6.68
CA SER A 89 18.03 9.73 -5.96
C SER A 89 17.80 9.76 -4.44
N SER A 90 17.32 10.88 -3.90
CA SER A 90 16.98 11.01 -2.49
C SER A 90 15.84 10.08 -2.05
N TYR A 91 14.84 9.90 -2.92
CA TYR A 91 13.75 8.95 -2.73
C TYR A 91 14.24 7.51 -2.67
N VAL A 92 15.12 7.11 -3.60
CA VAL A 92 15.76 5.78 -3.63
C VAL A 92 16.54 5.52 -2.34
N GLN A 93 17.36 6.48 -1.88
CA GLN A 93 18.11 6.36 -0.61
C GLN A 93 17.17 6.17 0.59
N THR A 94 16.05 6.87 0.61
CA THR A 94 15.03 6.73 1.65
C THR A 94 14.42 5.33 1.63
N LEU A 95 14.05 4.81 0.46
CA LEU A 95 13.51 3.45 0.32
C LEU A 95 14.54 2.39 0.74
N MET A 96 15.80 2.53 0.36
CA MET A 96 16.87 1.63 0.78
C MET A 96 17.00 1.60 2.29
N SER A 97 17.01 2.76 2.93
CA SER A 97 17.09 2.88 4.38
C SER A 97 15.92 2.20 5.09
N ASN A 98 14.69 2.46 4.62
CA ASN A 98 13.47 1.89 5.19
C ASN A 98 13.38 0.36 5.04
N ASN A 99 13.96 -0.19 3.95
CA ASN A 99 13.99 -1.62 3.68
C ASN A 99 15.29 -2.30 4.17
N SER A 100 16.20 -1.57 4.84
CA SER A 100 17.49 -2.07 5.29
C SER A 100 18.33 -2.69 4.16
N LEU A 101 18.25 -2.11 2.96
CA LEU A 101 18.99 -2.54 1.78
C LEU A 101 20.28 -1.74 1.63
N SER A 102 21.33 -2.40 1.15
CA SER A 102 22.66 -1.80 0.97
C SER A 102 23.02 -1.51 -0.50
N SER A 103 22.18 -1.91 -1.46
CA SER A 103 22.40 -1.64 -2.87
C SER A 103 21.10 -1.24 -3.58
N GLU A 104 21.21 -0.32 -4.56
CA GLU A 104 20.10 0.07 -5.43
C GLU A 104 19.63 -1.11 -6.30
N ASP A 105 20.55 -1.97 -6.72
CA ASP A 105 20.23 -3.16 -7.52
C ASP A 105 19.29 -4.11 -6.78
N ASP A 106 19.51 -4.32 -5.47
CA ASP A 106 18.62 -5.12 -4.64
C ASP A 106 17.26 -4.44 -4.44
N LEU A 107 17.25 -3.11 -4.27
CA LEU A 107 16.01 -2.35 -4.21
C LEU A 107 15.22 -2.49 -5.51
N TYR A 108 15.86 -2.25 -6.64
CA TYR A 108 15.19 -2.36 -7.94
C TYR A 108 14.69 -3.78 -8.23
N LYS A 109 15.46 -4.81 -7.89
CA LYS A 109 14.99 -6.21 -8.01
C LYS A 109 13.77 -6.50 -7.13
N ASN A 110 13.72 -5.95 -5.92
CA ASN A 110 12.56 -6.13 -5.06
C ASN A 110 11.27 -5.55 -5.67
N TYR A 111 11.35 -4.38 -6.27
CA TYR A 111 10.20 -3.73 -6.93
C TYR A 111 9.97 -4.23 -8.36
N GLY A 112 10.96 -4.89 -8.95
CA GLY A 112 10.92 -5.38 -10.33
C GLY A 112 10.72 -6.88 -10.48
N TYR A 113 10.27 -7.57 -9.44
CA TYR A 113 10.07 -9.04 -9.47
C TYR A 113 11.34 -9.81 -9.88
N GLY A 114 12.51 -9.32 -9.46
CA GLY A 114 13.82 -9.86 -9.80
C GLY A 114 14.50 -9.17 -11.00
N ASP A 115 13.81 -8.31 -11.73
CA ASP A 115 14.36 -7.51 -12.83
C ASP A 115 14.64 -6.07 -12.36
N ALA A 116 15.92 -5.73 -12.20
CA ALA A 116 16.34 -4.42 -11.72
C ALA A 116 15.95 -3.29 -12.69
N ALA A 117 16.02 -3.51 -14.01
CA ALA A 117 15.67 -2.49 -14.98
C ALA A 117 14.17 -2.18 -14.99
N TYR A 118 13.33 -3.21 -14.81
CA TYR A 118 11.90 -3.03 -14.64
C TYR A 118 11.59 -2.29 -13.32
N GLY A 119 12.24 -2.67 -12.22
CA GLY A 119 12.06 -2.05 -10.91
C GLY A 119 12.48 -0.59 -10.87
N GLU A 120 13.60 -0.23 -11.51
CA GLU A 120 14.02 1.18 -11.65
C GLU A 120 12.95 1.98 -12.40
N LYS A 121 12.49 1.48 -13.55
CA LYS A 121 11.45 2.15 -14.34
C LYS A 121 10.16 2.32 -13.55
N TYR A 122 9.76 1.30 -12.80
CA TYR A 122 8.59 1.34 -11.94
C TYR A 122 8.72 2.42 -10.85
N LEU A 123 9.85 2.44 -10.12
CA LEU A 123 10.07 3.42 -9.06
C LEU A 123 10.17 4.86 -9.57
N ARG A 124 10.73 5.07 -10.78
CA ARG A 124 10.71 6.39 -11.44
C ARG A 124 9.28 6.87 -11.69
N GLN A 125 8.42 5.99 -12.18
CA GLN A 125 7.00 6.32 -12.38
C GLN A 125 6.31 6.61 -11.06
N VAL A 126 6.47 5.76 -10.04
CA VAL A 126 5.90 5.97 -8.70
C VAL A 126 6.35 7.30 -8.08
N TYR A 127 7.61 7.69 -8.29
CA TYR A 127 8.11 8.97 -7.81
C TYR A 127 7.41 10.16 -8.50
N VAL A 128 7.26 10.13 -9.82
CA VAL A 128 6.52 11.16 -10.57
C VAL A 128 5.05 11.22 -10.14
N ASP A 129 4.41 10.07 -9.94
CA ASP A 129 3.04 9.98 -9.47
C ASP A 129 2.87 10.59 -8.06
N ASN A 130 3.84 10.37 -7.17
CA ASN A 130 3.86 10.99 -5.84
C ASN A 130 4.01 12.52 -5.90
N LEU A 131 4.84 13.04 -6.80
CA LEU A 131 4.97 14.48 -7.04
C LEU A 131 3.63 15.08 -7.52
N ALA A 132 2.98 14.41 -8.46
CA ALA A 132 1.67 14.85 -8.97
C ALA A 132 0.60 14.84 -7.86
N LEU A 133 0.55 13.80 -7.02
CA LEU A 133 -0.35 13.74 -5.87
C LEU A 133 -0.05 14.83 -4.83
N GLN A 134 1.22 15.14 -4.62
CA GLN A 134 1.61 16.23 -3.71
C GLN A 134 1.11 17.57 -4.26
N SER A 135 1.29 17.83 -5.56
CA SER A 135 0.75 19.03 -6.20
C SER A 135 -0.77 19.15 -6.04
N VAL A 136 -1.52 18.06 -6.21
CA VAL A 136 -2.97 18.05 -5.97
C VAL A 136 -3.31 18.42 -4.52
N LYS A 137 -2.58 17.86 -3.55
CA LYS A 137 -2.80 18.17 -2.13
C LYS A 137 -2.51 19.62 -1.80
N ASP A 138 -1.43 20.16 -2.33
CA ASP A 138 -0.97 21.52 -2.08
C ASP A 138 -1.93 22.58 -2.68
N ASN A 139 -2.64 22.21 -3.74
CA ASN A 139 -3.60 23.06 -4.43
C ASN A 139 -5.07 22.77 -4.08
N ALA A 140 -5.35 21.79 -3.21
CA ALA A 140 -6.71 21.43 -2.82
C ALA A 140 -7.25 22.36 -1.76
N ASP A 141 -8.44 22.94 -1.99
CA ASP A 141 -9.23 23.61 -0.96
C ASP A 141 -9.91 22.56 -0.08
N VAL A 142 -9.29 22.24 1.06
CA VAL A 142 -9.83 21.26 2.00
C VAL A 142 -10.75 21.94 3.01
N THR A 143 -12.06 21.73 2.87
CA THR A 143 -13.03 22.10 3.89
C THR A 143 -13.24 20.91 4.83
N VAL A 144 -12.78 21.05 6.08
CA VAL A 144 -13.07 20.05 7.12
C VAL A 144 -14.43 20.36 7.70
N GLU A 145 -15.45 19.56 7.42
CA GLU A 145 -16.69 19.61 8.17
C GLU A 145 -16.41 19.17 9.61
N ALA A 146 -16.74 20.05 10.57
CA ALA A 146 -16.66 19.67 11.97
C ALA A 146 -17.57 18.46 12.22
N PRO A 147 -17.14 17.48 13.04
CA PRO A 147 -18.00 16.36 13.42
C PRO A 147 -19.32 16.91 13.98
N ALA A 148 -20.44 16.43 13.48
CA ALA A 148 -21.76 16.78 14.04
C ALA A 148 -21.70 16.51 15.54
N GLU A 149 -21.91 17.56 16.34
CA GLU A 149 -22.03 17.41 17.78
C GLU A 149 -23.20 16.47 18.06
N THR A 150 -22.89 15.27 18.49
CA THR A 150 -23.89 14.38 19.08
C THR A 150 -24.31 15.04 20.39
N GLU A 151 -25.53 15.56 20.43
CA GLU A 151 -26.15 16.02 21.67
C GLU A 151 -26.06 14.88 22.70
N SER A 152 -25.17 15.05 23.67
CA SER A 152 -25.14 14.19 24.85
C SER A 152 -26.34 14.55 25.72
N THR A 153 -27.36 13.72 25.68
CA THR A 153 -28.38 13.69 26.72
C THR A 153 -27.70 13.38 28.04
N GLU A 154 -27.74 14.39 28.92
CA GLU A 154 -27.42 14.24 30.33
C GLU A 154 -28.23 13.10 30.95
N GLY A 155 -27.55 12.13 31.47
CA GLY A 155 -28.06 11.12 32.36
C GLY A 155 -27.10 10.97 33.53
N THR A 156 -27.38 11.70 34.59
CA THR A 156 -26.80 11.61 35.92
C THR A 156 -26.82 10.17 36.40
N GLU A 157 -25.68 9.57 36.78
CA GLU A 157 -25.60 8.87 38.09
C GLU A 157 -24.15 8.47 38.41
N SER A 158 -23.88 8.78 39.66
CA SER A 158 -22.68 8.63 40.46
C SER A 158 -22.18 7.19 40.60
N ALA A 159 -20.89 6.97 40.52
CA ALA A 159 -20.16 6.03 41.40
C ALA A 159 -18.63 6.21 41.28
N GLU A 160 -18.02 6.15 42.42
CA GLU A 160 -16.64 6.48 42.81
C GLU A 160 -15.52 5.66 42.12
N PRO A 161 -14.26 6.13 42.30
CA PRO A 161 -13.09 5.51 41.65
C PRO A 161 -12.53 4.36 42.47
N GLN A 162 -12.08 3.32 41.82
CA GLN A 162 -11.25 2.28 42.46
C GLN A 162 -9.86 2.24 41.86
N GLU A 163 -8.93 2.23 42.76
CA GLU A 163 -7.50 2.44 42.72
C GLU A 163 -6.72 1.55 41.75
N ALA A 164 -5.62 2.17 41.32
CA ALA A 164 -4.45 1.52 40.73
C ALA A 164 -3.83 0.51 41.69
N VAL A 165 -3.40 -0.63 41.19
CA VAL A 165 -2.35 -1.43 41.80
C VAL A 165 -1.25 -1.68 40.79
N ASP A 166 -0.20 -0.99 41.09
CA ASP A 166 1.20 -1.19 40.74
C ASP A 166 1.65 -2.59 41.18
N ALA A 167 2.39 -3.27 40.37
CA ALA A 167 3.28 -4.32 40.80
C ALA A 167 4.46 -4.44 39.84
N ALA A 168 5.50 -3.78 40.26
CA ALA A 168 6.87 -3.94 39.80
C ALA A 168 7.46 -5.31 40.22
N GLU A 169 8.45 -5.72 39.40
CA GLU A 169 9.69 -6.38 39.78
C GLU A 169 9.68 -7.68 40.60
N THR A 170 10.42 -8.62 40.08
CA THR A 170 11.68 -9.20 40.59
C THR A 170 12.09 -10.36 39.71
N GLU A 171 13.20 -10.30 39.03
CA GLU A 171 14.59 -10.61 39.44
C GLU A 171 14.85 -12.06 39.88
N THR A 172 15.84 -12.59 39.18
CA THR A 172 16.95 -13.46 39.55
C THR A 172 16.80 -14.98 39.60
N ALA A 173 17.64 -15.54 38.76
CA ALA A 173 18.75 -16.48 39.04
C ALA A 173 18.43 -17.88 39.61
N ASN A 174 18.72 -18.91 38.88
CA ASN A 174 19.82 -19.84 39.12
C ASN A 174 20.02 -20.79 37.92
#